data_726c35459bbaa989bfd6205df38c6108
#
_entry.id   726c35459bbaa989bfd6205df38c6108
#
_cell.length_a   1.000
_cell.length_b   1.000
_cell.length_c   1.000
_cell.angle_alpha   90.00
_cell.angle_beta   90.00
_cell.angle_gamma   90.00
#
_symmetry.space_group_name_H-M   'P 1'
#
loop_
_entity.id
_entity.type
_entity.pdbx_description
1 polymer ?
#
loop_
_entity_poly.entity_id
_entity_poly.type
_entity_poly.pdbx_seq_one_letter_code
_entity_poly.pdbx_strand_id
1 'polypeptide(L)'
;MGQDNNAVSWKRVIILAGAVIAFTIGSGFATGQEIIQYYTAYGVKGLLALLVFFVAFLYYNYNFAKAGAEEKFEKSNDIYKYYCGKYVGTFCDYYSTIFCYMSFWVMVGGAASTLNQEYNLPLWVGAVILVVITTITVIGGLNSLVDAIGIVGPIIVILCIAIGVLTVIRDGGNIQAGLDVIANGTFEGAKDG
;
A
#
# COMPACT_ATOMS: atom_id res chain seq x y z
N MET A 1 18.13 -4.60 38.66
CA MET A 1 16.79 -5.22 38.56
C MET A 1 16.37 -5.15 37.08
N GLY A 2 16.62 -6.23 36.38
CA GLY A 2 16.29 -6.36 34.98
C GLY A 2 14.78 -6.52 34.82
N GLN A 3 14.14 -5.62 34.10
CA GLN A 3 12.81 -5.88 33.56
C GLN A 3 13.00 -6.62 32.22
N ASP A 4 12.76 -7.91 32.25
CA ASP A 4 12.52 -8.74 31.06
C ASP A 4 11.24 -8.27 30.37
N ASN A 5 11.31 -7.17 29.62
CA ASN A 5 10.22 -6.68 28.80
C ASN A 5 10.28 -7.29 27.39
N ASN A 6 10.41 -8.61 27.31
CA ASN A 6 10.21 -9.39 26.07
C ASN A 6 8.71 -9.66 25.77
N ALA A 7 7.79 -9.00 26.45
CA ALA A 7 6.38 -9.09 26.11
C ALA A 7 6.12 -8.30 24.83
N VAL A 8 5.88 -9.01 23.74
CA VAL A 8 5.47 -8.41 22.47
C VAL A 8 4.19 -7.61 22.71
N SER A 9 4.25 -6.28 22.56
CA SER A 9 3.07 -5.43 22.66
C SER A 9 2.23 -5.58 21.39
N TRP A 10 1.19 -6.40 21.46
CA TRP A 10 0.27 -6.62 20.34
C TRP A 10 -0.31 -5.32 19.77
N LYS A 11 -0.55 -4.31 20.62
CA LYS A 11 -0.97 -2.99 20.17
C LYS A 11 0.04 -2.38 19.19
N ARG A 12 1.33 -2.47 19.51
CA ARG A 12 2.40 -1.93 18.67
C ARG A 12 2.57 -2.72 17.37
N VAL A 13 2.38 -4.03 17.43
CA VAL A 13 2.38 -4.90 16.23
C VAL A 13 1.25 -4.51 15.29
N ILE A 14 0.04 -4.32 15.80
CA ILE A 14 -1.13 -3.92 14.99
C ILE A 14 -0.92 -2.54 14.36
N ILE A 15 -0.39 -1.57 15.11
CA ILE A 15 -0.11 -0.22 14.60
C ILE A 15 0.94 -0.29 13.48
N LEU A 16 2.04 -1.01 13.67
CA LEU A 16 3.08 -1.13 12.67
C LEU A 16 2.61 -1.90 11.43
N ALA A 17 1.88 -3.00 11.60
CA ALA A 17 1.28 -3.74 10.50
C ALA A 17 0.27 -2.87 9.73
N GLY A 18 -0.57 -2.13 10.46
CA GLY A 18 -1.49 -1.15 9.88
C GLY A 18 -0.79 -0.05 9.09
N ALA A 19 0.32 0.46 9.59
CA ALA A 19 1.13 1.47 8.89
C ALA A 19 1.72 0.91 7.59
N VAL A 20 2.25 -0.32 7.58
CA VAL A 20 2.77 -0.98 6.37
C VAL A 20 1.66 -1.16 5.33
N ILE A 21 0.50 -1.63 5.75
CA ILE A 21 -0.66 -1.83 4.86
C ILE A 21 -1.13 -0.49 4.29
N ALA A 22 -1.32 0.52 5.13
CA ALA A 22 -1.78 1.84 4.70
C ALA A 22 -0.77 2.52 3.75
N PHE A 23 0.53 2.33 3.98
CA PHE A 23 1.58 2.83 3.07
C PHE A 23 1.55 2.13 1.70
N THR A 24 1.20 0.85 1.67
CA THR A 24 1.13 0.06 0.42
C THR A 24 -0.13 0.37 -0.39
N ILE A 25 -1.21 0.79 0.27
CA ILE A 25 -2.47 1.14 -0.39
C ILE A 25 -2.37 2.54 -0.96
N GLY A 26 -2.32 2.63 -2.29
CA GLY A 26 -2.31 3.88 -3.04
C GLY A 26 -3.71 4.31 -3.52
N SER A 27 -3.77 5.47 -4.19
CA SER A 27 -5.00 5.97 -4.81
C SER A 27 -5.53 5.01 -5.90
N GLY A 28 -4.67 4.34 -6.62
CA GLY A 28 -5.03 3.36 -7.64
C GLY A 28 -5.68 2.10 -7.05
N PHE A 29 -5.27 1.67 -5.85
CA PHE A 29 -5.94 0.60 -5.13
C PHE A 29 -7.33 1.02 -4.65
N ALA A 30 -7.45 2.23 -4.11
CA ALA A 30 -8.74 2.74 -3.62
C ALA A 30 -9.79 2.87 -4.73
N THR A 31 -9.38 3.20 -5.95
CA THR A 31 -10.26 3.23 -7.14
C THR A 31 -10.44 1.87 -7.81
N GLY A 32 -9.74 0.83 -7.36
CA GLY A 32 -9.70 -0.49 -7.99
C GLY A 32 -8.91 -0.56 -9.29
N GLN A 33 -8.39 0.56 -9.79
CA GLN A 33 -7.69 0.64 -11.07
C GLN A 33 -6.45 -0.23 -11.11
N GLU A 34 -5.67 -0.25 -10.03
CA GLU A 34 -4.45 -1.08 -9.96
C GLU A 34 -4.79 -2.57 -9.99
N ILE A 35 -5.87 -2.99 -9.33
CA ILE A 35 -6.30 -4.39 -9.31
C ILE A 35 -6.71 -4.82 -10.71
N ILE A 36 -7.50 -4.00 -11.39
CA ILE A 36 -7.96 -4.28 -12.76
C ILE A 36 -6.76 -4.30 -13.72
N GLN A 37 -5.92 -3.28 -13.67
CA GLN A 37 -4.85 -3.07 -14.66
C GLN A 37 -3.70 -4.07 -14.52
N TYR A 38 -3.32 -4.44 -13.29
CA TYR A 38 -2.13 -5.28 -13.06
C TYR A 38 -2.46 -6.75 -12.82
N TYR A 39 -3.68 -7.07 -12.42
CA TYR A 39 -4.05 -8.45 -12.10
C TYR A 39 -5.22 -8.95 -12.92
N THR A 40 -6.40 -8.34 -12.82
CA THR A 40 -7.62 -8.85 -13.45
C THR A 40 -7.51 -8.87 -14.96
N ALA A 41 -6.90 -7.84 -15.58
CA ALA A 41 -6.72 -7.76 -17.03
C ALA A 41 -5.89 -8.93 -17.64
N TYR A 42 -5.13 -9.65 -16.82
CA TYR A 42 -4.33 -10.81 -17.25
C TYR A 42 -4.96 -12.17 -16.90
N GLY A 43 -6.19 -12.18 -16.39
CA GLY A 43 -6.90 -13.41 -16.06
C GLY A 43 -6.14 -14.30 -15.08
N VAL A 44 -6.02 -15.60 -15.42
CA VAL A 44 -5.32 -16.60 -14.57
C VAL A 44 -3.84 -16.23 -14.35
N LYS A 45 -3.17 -15.65 -15.35
CA LYS A 45 -1.78 -15.18 -15.21
C LYS A 45 -1.66 -14.08 -14.15
N GLY A 46 -2.69 -13.23 -14.00
CA GLY A 46 -2.77 -12.19 -12.98
C GLY A 46 -2.81 -12.77 -11.55
N LEU A 47 -3.50 -13.90 -11.34
CA LEU A 47 -3.50 -14.61 -10.05
C LEU A 47 -2.11 -15.14 -9.71
N LEU A 48 -1.40 -15.67 -10.70
CA LEU A 48 -0.02 -16.15 -10.51
C LEU A 48 0.93 -15.00 -10.19
N ALA A 49 0.78 -13.86 -10.88
CA ALA A 49 1.53 -12.65 -10.59
C ALA A 49 1.27 -12.14 -9.17
N LEU A 50 0.01 -12.17 -8.72
CA LEU A 50 -0.37 -11.80 -7.35
C LEU A 50 0.30 -12.71 -6.31
N LEU A 51 0.34 -14.02 -6.56
CA LEU A 51 1.00 -14.97 -5.65
C LEU A 51 2.51 -14.72 -5.57
N VAL A 52 3.18 -14.51 -6.71
CA VAL A 52 4.60 -14.17 -6.74
C VAL A 52 4.87 -12.85 -6.01
N PHE A 53 4.05 -11.84 -6.25
CA PHE A 53 4.14 -10.56 -5.56
C PHE A 53 3.98 -10.73 -4.05
N PHE A 54 2.99 -11.51 -3.60
CA PHE A 54 2.75 -11.77 -2.18
C PHE A 54 3.95 -12.43 -1.49
N VAL A 55 4.53 -13.45 -2.11
CA VAL A 55 5.73 -14.12 -1.56
C VAL A 55 6.92 -13.15 -1.51
N ALA A 56 7.16 -12.40 -2.59
CA ALA A 56 8.22 -11.40 -2.64
C ALA A 56 8.02 -10.30 -1.58
N PHE A 57 6.79 -9.81 -1.42
CA PHE A 57 6.43 -8.80 -0.43
C PHE A 57 6.70 -9.27 1.01
N LEU A 58 6.31 -10.49 1.35
CA LEU A 58 6.60 -11.08 2.67
C LEU A 58 8.11 -11.22 2.90
N TYR A 59 8.83 -11.69 1.89
CA TYR A 59 10.28 -11.85 1.96
C TYR A 59 11.00 -10.51 2.20
N TYR A 60 10.66 -9.47 1.44
CA TYR A 60 11.24 -8.14 1.62
C TYR A 60 10.92 -7.54 2.98
N ASN A 61 9.65 -7.54 3.38
CA ASN A 61 9.27 -6.97 4.67
C ASN A 61 9.94 -7.68 5.84
N TYR A 62 10.04 -9.00 5.80
CA TYR A 62 10.73 -9.78 6.84
C TYR A 62 12.22 -9.40 6.93
N ASN A 63 12.92 -9.35 5.80
CA ASN A 63 14.35 -9.03 5.80
C ASN A 63 14.62 -7.58 6.23
N PHE A 64 13.83 -6.62 5.77
CA PHE A 64 13.98 -5.24 6.18
C PHE A 64 13.66 -5.03 7.67
N ALA A 65 12.61 -5.68 8.19
CA ALA A 65 12.29 -5.62 9.60
C ALA A 65 13.39 -6.24 10.46
N LYS A 66 13.94 -7.37 10.02
CA LYS A 66 15.05 -8.04 10.68
C LYS A 66 16.31 -7.17 10.70
N ALA A 67 16.72 -6.65 9.55
CA ALA A 67 17.88 -5.78 9.45
C ALA A 67 17.74 -4.51 10.30
N GLY A 68 16.55 -3.88 10.28
CA GLY A 68 16.28 -2.71 11.11
C GLY A 68 16.32 -2.99 12.62
N ALA A 69 15.96 -4.22 13.04
CA ALA A 69 16.02 -4.62 14.45
C ALA A 69 17.45 -4.94 14.91
N GLU A 70 18.26 -5.56 14.05
CA GLU A 70 19.61 -6.00 14.35
C GLU A 70 20.64 -4.86 14.28
N GLU A 71 20.61 -4.05 13.21
CA GLU A 71 21.66 -3.07 12.90
C GLU A 71 21.42 -1.68 13.51
N LYS A 72 20.20 -1.37 13.94
CA LYS A 72 19.82 -0.06 14.56
C LYS A 72 20.34 1.14 13.75
N PHE A 73 20.00 1.18 12.47
CA PHE A 73 20.43 2.24 11.54
C PHE A 73 20.15 3.64 12.10
N GLU A 74 21.11 4.56 11.97
CA GLU A 74 20.92 5.98 12.32
C GLU A 74 19.90 6.65 11.40
N LYS A 75 19.93 6.29 10.11
CA LYS A 75 19.00 6.76 9.08
C LYS A 75 18.30 5.58 8.43
N SER A 76 17.01 5.68 8.23
CA SER A 76 16.23 4.62 7.57
C SER A 76 16.78 4.21 6.20
N ASN A 77 17.38 5.15 5.46
CA ASN A 77 17.92 4.91 4.13
C ASN A 77 19.27 4.18 4.13
N ASP A 78 19.95 4.05 5.28
CA ASP A 78 21.20 3.31 5.36
C ASP A 78 21.03 1.81 5.09
N ILE A 79 19.79 1.32 5.17
CA ILE A 79 19.43 -0.05 4.78
C ILE A 79 19.76 -0.35 3.32
N TYR A 80 19.67 0.63 2.41
CA TYR A 80 20.06 0.46 1.02
C TYR A 80 21.58 0.24 0.89
N LYS A 81 22.38 0.94 1.68
CA LYS A 81 23.84 0.77 1.70
C LYS A 81 24.25 -0.55 2.32
N TYR A 82 23.50 -1.03 3.30
CA TYR A 82 23.71 -2.32 3.95
C TYR A 82 23.56 -3.49 2.96
N TYR A 83 22.48 -3.50 2.14
CA TYR A 83 22.24 -4.57 1.19
C TYR A 83 22.98 -4.40 -0.15
N CYS A 84 23.11 -3.19 -0.65
CA CYS A 84 23.60 -2.91 -2.00
C CYS A 84 25.02 -2.31 -2.04
N GLY A 85 25.64 -2.10 -0.88
CA GLY A 85 26.93 -1.44 -0.77
C GLY A 85 26.87 0.08 -1.00
N LYS A 86 28.00 0.75 -0.86
CA LYS A 86 28.07 2.22 -0.79
C LYS A 86 27.55 2.93 -2.07
N TYR A 87 27.96 2.48 -3.24
CA TYR A 87 27.63 3.19 -4.50
C TYR A 87 26.19 2.92 -4.93
N VAL A 88 25.82 1.65 -5.05
CA VAL A 88 24.46 1.25 -5.46
C VAL A 88 23.44 1.66 -4.39
N GLY A 89 23.76 1.51 -3.12
CA GLY A 89 22.90 1.94 -2.03
C GLY A 89 22.64 3.45 -2.02
N THR A 90 23.65 4.27 -2.35
CA THR A 90 23.46 5.72 -2.50
C THR A 90 22.58 6.05 -3.69
N PHE A 91 22.73 5.35 -4.81
CA PHE A 91 21.84 5.49 -5.96
C PHE A 91 20.39 5.12 -5.59
N CYS A 92 20.19 4.00 -4.92
CA CYS A 92 18.86 3.56 -4.46
C CYS A 92 18.22 4.58 -3.50
N ASP A 93 18.99 5.21 -2.63
CA ASP A 93 18.54 6.24 -1.71
C ASP A 93 17.99 7.47 -2.45
N TYR A 94 18.75 8.02 -3.40
CA TYR A 94 18.27 9.12 -4.23
C TYR A 94 17.09 8.75 -5.11
N TYR A 95 17.12 7.56 -5.72
CA TYR A 95 16.02 7.05 -6.53
C TYR A 95 14.73 6.92 -5.70
N SER A 96 14.83 6.33 -4.51
CA SER A 96 13.71 6.16 -3.59
C SER A 96 13.12 7.52 -3.16
N THR A 97 13.97 8.51 -2.89
CA THR A 97 13.53 9.85 -2.53
C THR A 97 12.76 10.52 -3.68
N ILE A 98 13.28 10.45 -4.90
CA ILE A 98 12.62 11.00 -6.09
C ILE A 98 11.30 10.25 -6.34
N PHE A 99 11.30 8.93 -6.22
CA PHE A 99 10.12 8.10 -6.40
C PHE A 99 9.02 8.45 -5.38
N CYS A 100 9.36 8.62 -4.10
CA CYS A 100 8.41 9.06 -3.08
C CYS A 100 7.84 10.44 -3.38
N TYR A 101 8.67 11.37 -3.85
CA TYR A 101 8.22 12.70 -4.26
C TYR A 101 7.22 12.63 -5.42
N MET A 102 7.54 11.86 -6.47
CA MET A 102 6.62 11.66 -7.60
C MET A 102 5.32 10.97 -7.18
N SER A 103 5.40 9.96 -6.31
CA SER A 103 4.24 9.26 -5.76
C SER A 103 3.31 10.20 -4.99
N PHE A 104 3.86 11.17 -4.26
CA PHE A 104 3.05 12.18 -3.57
C PHE A 104 2.17 12.98 -4.54
N TRP A 105 2.71 13.40 -5.68
CA TRP A 105 1.92 14.12 -6.70
C TRP A 105 0.79 13.27 -7.28
N VAL A 106 1.05 11.99 -7.51
CA VAL A 106 0.02 11.04 -7.96
C VAL A 106 -1.09 10.89 -6.92
N MET A 107 -0.73 10.79 -5.64
CA MET A 107 -1.69 10.72 -4.54
C MET A 107 -2.55 11.98 -4.41
N VAL A 108 -1.94 13.16 -4.55
CA VAL A 108 -2.68 14.44 -4.55
C VAL A 108 -3.67 14.48 -5.72
N GLY A 109 -3.24 14.07 -6.91
CA GLY A 109 -4.11 13.99 -8.09
C GLY A 109 -5.26 13.00 -7.92
N GLY A 110 -4.98 11.82 -7.36
CA GLY A 110 -5.98 10.78 -7.07
C GLY A 110 -7.05 11.26 -6.07
N ALA A 111 -6.62 11.87 -4.97
CA ALA A 111 -7.55 12.42 -3.98
C ALA A 111 -8.41 13.55 -4.56
N ALA A 112 -7.80 14.45 -5.34
CA ALA A 112 -8.52 15.53 -6.03
C ALA A 112 -9.57 14.97 -6.99
N SER A 113 -9.22 13.95 -7.77
CA SER A 113 -10.12 13.27 -8.71
C SER A 113 -11.29 12.58 -7.98
N THR A 114 -11.03 11.89 -6.88
CA THR A 114 -12.07 11.23 -6.09
C THR A 114 -13.07 12.25 -5.51
N LEU A 115 -12.57 13.35 -4.94
CA LEU A 115 -13.44 14.41 -4.42
C LEU A 115 -14.24 15.11 -5.52
N ASN A 116 -13.68 15.24 -6.71
CA ASN A 116 -14.40 15.78 -7.86
C ASN A 116 -15.51 14.84 -8.31
N GLN A 117 -15.26 13.53 -8.38
CA GLN A 117 -16.23 12.52 -8.82
C GLN A 117 -17.41 12.37 -7.85
N GLU A 118 -17.12 12.36 -6.54
CA GLU A 118 -18.14 12.11 -5.50
C GLU A 118 -18.91 13.36 -5.10
N TYR A 119 -18.23 14.50 -5.05
CA TYR A 119 -18.82 15.76 -4.52
C TYR A 119 -18.90 16.88 -5.54
N ASN A 120 -18.51 16.65 -6.80
CA ASN A 120 -18.42 17.68 -7.85
C ASN A 120 -17.58 18.91 -7.46
N LEU A 121 -16.59 18.72 -6.56
CA LEU A 121 -15.69 19.79 -6.15
C LEU A 121 -14.67 20.07 -7.25
N PRO A 122 -14.24 21.32 -7.46
CA PRO A 122 -13.13 21.62 -8.36
C PRO A 122 -11.87 20.85 -7.94
N LEU A 123 -11.11 20.32 -8.91
CA LEU A 123 -9.91 19.50 -8.65
C LEU A 123 -8.90 20.20 -7.73
N TRP A 124 -8.71 21.51 -7.89
CA TRP A 124 -7.78 22.27 -7.05
C TRP A 124 -8.19 22.30 -5.57
N VAL A 125 -9.49 22.27 -5.26
CA VAL A 125 -9.99 22.23 -3.87
C VAL A 125 -9.60 20.93 -3.20
N GLY A 126 -9.81 19.79 -3.88
CA GLY A 126 -9.40 18.47 -3.38
C GLY A 126 -7.89 18.39 -3.14
N ALA A 127 -7.09 18.89 -4.08
CA ALA A 127 -5.65 18.95 -3.95
C ALA A 127 -5.20 19.79 -2.75
N VAL A 128 -5.76 20.98 -2.56
CA VAL A 128 -5.44 21.87 -1.42
C VAL A 128 -5.81 21.22 -0.09
N ILE A 129 -6.99 20.61 0.00
CA ILE A 129 -7.43 19.92 1.22
C ILE A 129 -6.41 18.84 1.61
N LEU A 130 -6.01 17.97 0.66
CA LEU A 130 -5.06 16.92 0.94
C LEU A 130 -3.70 17.47 1.37
N VAL A 131 -3.17 18.47 0.65
CA VAL A 131 -1.87 19.08 0.96
C VAL A 131 -1.89 19.70 2.36
N VAL A 132 -2.96 20.41 2.74
CA VAL A 132 -3.09 21.02 4.07
C VAL A 132 -3.12 19.95 5.16
N ILE A 133 -3.94 18.89 5.01
CA ILE A 133 -4.03 17.79 5.96
C ILE A 133 -2.66 17.11 6.11
N THR A 134 -2.00 16.79 4.99
CA THR A 134 -0.68 16.15 5.00
C THR A 134 0.36 17.05 5.68
N THR A 135 0.37 18.34 5.38
CA THR A 135 1.30 19.29 5.99
C THR A 135 1.13 19.35 7.51
N ILE A 136 -0.11 19.46 7.99
CA ILE A 136 -0.40 19.48 9.43
C ILE A 136 0.08 18.19 10.11
N THR A 137 -0.18 17.03 9.47
CA THR A 137 0.22 15.74 10.00
C THR A 137 1.76 15.61 10.09
N VAL A 138 2.47 16.09 9.06
CA VAL A 138 3.95 16.03 9.02
C VAL A 138 4.59 16.98 10.03
N ILE A 139 4.02 18.16 10.27
CA ILE A 139 4.49 19.09 11.31
C ILE A 139 4.42 18.45 12.71
N GLY A 140 3.44 17.56 12.95
CA GLY A 140 3.34 16.77 14.18
C GLY A 140 4.48 15.77 14.42
N GLY A 141 5.35 15.57 13.43
CA GLY A 141 6.52 14.69 13.48
C GLY A 141 6.24 13.26 13.07
N LEU A 142 7.33 12.50 12.86
CA LEU A 142 7.28 11.15 12.32
C LEU A 142 6.45 10.16 13.17
N ASN A 143 6.54 10.27 14.49
CA ASN A 143 5.79 9.39 15.38
C ASN A 143 4.27 9.63 15.26
N SER A 144 3.86 10.90 15.21
CA SER A 144 2.45 11.27 15.01
C SER A 144 1.93 10.78 13.66
N LEU A 145 2.76 10.85 12.63
CA LEU A 145 2.43 10.33 11.29
C LEU A 145 2.23 8.81 11.32
N VAL A 146 3.15 8.06 11.92
CA VAL A 146 3.08 6.59 12.02
C VAL A 146 1.86 6.16 12.84
N ASP A 147 1.56 6.85 13.92
CA ASP A 147 0.38 6.55 14.74
C ASP A 147 -0.92 6.82 13.99
N ALA A 148 -1.01 7.95 13.28
CA ALA A 148 -2.19 8.28 12.45
C ALA A 148 -2.42 7.24 11.34
N ILE A 149 -1.37 6.90 10.58
CA ILE A 149 -1.43 5.90 9.53
C ILE A 149 -1.72 4.51 10.11
N GLY A 150 -1.12 4.18 11.25
CA GLY A 150 -1.31 2.90 11.93
C GLY A 150 -2.74 2.66 12.42
N ILE A 151 -3.50 3.72 12.71
CA ILE A 151 -4.93 3.62 13.07
C ILE A 151 -5.78 3.43 11.82
N VAL A 152 -5.46 4.13 10.74
CA VAL A 152 -6.24 4.08 9.49
C VAL A 152 -6.08 2.73 8.79
N GLY A 153 -4.89 2.12 8.82
CA GLY A 153 -4.60 0.85 8.17
C GLY A 153 -5.56 -0.29 8.51
N PRO A 154 -5.75 -0.65 9.78
CA PRO A 154 -6.70 -1.69 10.18
C PRO A 154 -8.15 -1.41 9.76
N ILE A 155 -8.56 -0.13 9.76
CA ILE A 155 -9.90 0.28 9.32
C ILE A 155 -10.07 -0.03 7.83
N ILE A 156 -9.08 0.32 7.01
CA ILE A 156 -9.09 0.04 5.57
C ILE A 156 -9.18 -1.47 5.32
N VAL A 157 -8.40 -2.28 6.04
CA VAL A 157 -8.43 -3.74 5.91
C VAL A 157 -9.83 -4.30 6.21
N ILE A 158 -10.44 -3.85 7.31
CA ILE A 158 -11.79 -4.28 7.69
C ILE A 158 -12.80 -3.91 6.59
N LEU A 159 -12.73 -2.67 6.06
CA LEU A 159 -13.59 -2.22 4.98
C LEU A 159 -13.39 -3.05 3.71
N CYS A 160 -12.15 -3.33 3.31
CA CYS A 160 -11.85 -4.15 2.13
C CYS A 160 -12.40 -5.57 2.28
N ILE A 161 -12.22 -6.19 3.45
CA ILE A 161 -12.77 -7.53 3.74
C ILE A 161 -14.30 -7.49 3.72
N ALA A 162 -14.92 -6.48 4.35
CA ALA A 162 -16.36 -6.34 4.37
C ALA A 162 -16.95 -6.18 2.95
N ILE A 163 -16.35 -5.34 2.12
CA ILE A 163 -16.75 -5.15 0.71
C ILE A 163 -16.58 -6.47 -0.05
N GLY A 164 -15.44 -7.15 0.08
CA GLY A 164 -15.19 -8.43 -0.59
C GLY A 164 -16.21 -9.50 -0.19
N VAL A 165 -16.51 -9.63 1.10
CA VAL A 165 -17.52 -10.57 1.60
C VAL A 165 -18.91 -10.23 1.10
N LEU A 166 -19.30 -8.95 1.13
CA LEU A 166 -20.60 -8.50 0.64
C LEU A 166 -20.75 -8.77 -0.87
N THR A 167 -19.70 -8.56 -1.65
CA THR A 167 -19.68 -8.86 -3.09
C THR A 167 -19.88 -10.35 -3.33
N VAL A 168 -19.15 -11.20 -2.60
CA VAL A 168 -19.32 -12.67 -2.70
C VAL A 168 -20.71 -13.13 -2.30
N ILE A 169 -21.31 -12.56 -1.26
CA ILE A 169 -22.67 -12.91 -0.82
C ILE A 169 -23.71 -12.47 -1.86
N ARG A 170 -23.55 -11.28 -2.42
CA ARG A 170 -24.48 -10.71 -3.38
C ARG A 170 -24.43 -11.41 -4.75
N ASP A 171 -23.24 -11.63 -5.25
CA ASP A 171 -23.00 -12.15 -6.60
C ASP A 171 -22.44 -13.59 -6.61
N GLY A 172 -22.52 -14.29 -5.47
CA GLY A 172 -21.95 -15.63 -5.29
C GLY A 172 -22.46 -16.68 -6.27
N GLY A 173 -23.69 -16.53 -6.80
CA GLY A 173 -24.22 -17.40 -7.86
C GLY A 173 -23.53 -17.26 -9.21
N ASN A 174 -22.80 -16.15 -9.43
CA ASN A 174 -22.11 -15.85 -10.69
C ASN A 174 -20.59 -16.11 -10.63
N ILE A 175 -20.06 -16.61 -9.51
CA ILE A 175 -18.63 -16.84 -9.33
C ILE A 175 -18.10 -17.78 -10.42
N GLN A 176 -18.83 -18.85 -10.73
CA GLN A 176 -18.40 -19.84 -11.71
C GLN A 176 -18.36 -19.23 -13.12
N ALA A 177 -19.39 -18.47 -13.49
CA ALA A 177 -19.40 -17.72 -14.74
C ALA A 177 -18.27 -16.68 -14.82
N GLY A 178 -17.98 -16.00 -13.71
CA GLY A 178 -16.85 -15.06 -13.62
C GLY A 178 -15.49 -15.75 -13.79
N LEU A 179 -15.31 -16.92 -13.19
CA LEU A 179 -14.09 -17.72 -13.35
C LEU A 179 -13.91 -18.22 -14.79
N ASP A 180 -14.99 -18.64 -15.45
CA ASP A 180 -14.96 -19.07 -16.85
C ASP A 180 -14.59 -17.90 -17.79
N VAL A 181 -15.11 -16.71 -17.54
CA VAL A 181 -14.77 -15.49 -18.28
C VAL A 181 -13.30 -15.11 -18.10
N ILE A 182 -12.76 -15.21 -16.86
CA ILE A 182 -11.36 -14.96 -16.55
C ILE A 182 -10.47 -16.02 -17.22
N ALA A 183 -10.84 -17.31 -17.15
CA ALA A 183 -10.08 -18.40 -17.71
C ALA A 183 -10.00 -18.35 -19.25
N ASN A 184 -11.07 -17.92 -19.90
CA ASN A 184 -11.16 -17.81 -21.36
C ASN A 184 -10.67 -16.46 -21.90
N GLY A 185 -10.35 -15.49 -21.05
CA GLY A 185 -9.89 -14.15 -21.44
C GLY A 185 -10.91 -13.35 -22.26
N THR A 186 -12.20 -13.62 -22.09
CA THR A 186 -13.30 -13.03 -22.90
C THR A 186 -13.92 -11.78 -22.27
N PHE A 187 -13.25 -11.14 -21.32
CA PHE A 187 -13.76 -9.92 -20.69
C PHE A 187 -13.20 -8.64 -21.34
N GLU A 188 -13.98 -7.57 -21.27
CA GLU A 188 -13.58 -6.26 -21.78
C GLU A 188 -12.34 -5.75 -21.05
N GLY A 189 -11.29 -5.44 -21.81
CA GLY A 189 -10.00 -5.01 -21.27
C GLY A 189 -8.99 -6.14 -20.99
N ALA A 190 -9.31 -7.40 -21.39
CA ALA A 190 -8.34 -8.49 -21.35
C ALA A 190 -7.08 -8.15 -22.15
N LYS A 191 -5.92 -8.47 -21.58
CA LYS A 191 -4.63 -8.29 -22.23
C LYS A 191 -4.00 -9.65 -22.51
N ASP A 192 -3.57 -9.83 -23.74
CA ASP A 192 -2.75 -10.96 -24.12
C ASP A 192 -1.39 -10.81 -23.47
N GLY A 193 -1.03 -11.72 -22.57
CA GLY A 193 0.21 -11.69 -21.81
C GLY A 193 1.31 -12.53 -22.45
#